data_0e75de220fd66586a8a989a23c138abc
#
_entry.id   0e75de220fd66586a8a989a23c138abc
#
_cell.length_a   1.000
_cell.length_b   1.000
_cell.length_c   1.000
_cell.angle_alpha   90.00
_cell.angle_beta   90.00
_cell.angle_gamma   90.00
#
_symmetry.space_group_name_H-M   'P 1'
#
loop_
_entity.id
_entity.type
_entity.pdbx_description
1 polymer ?
#
loop_
_entity_poly.entity_id
_entity_poly.type
_entity_poly.pdbx_seq_one_letter_code
_entity_poly.pdbx_strand_id
1 'polypeptide(L)'
;SGEDVFFTILLRPELPLDCVSMLTLVAASAVAEGIDKVTGQCCQIKWPNDIILNKKKVCGILTEMNMEIDSIAYVVVGIGINVNRINFGEEIADMATSLKKESGHNIERSVLLSEILTAFFRDYKLFLEKQDLSPFLDYYNKKLVNVDHEVKIIKKDEEIIRTALGINERG
;
A
#
# COMPACT_ATOMS: atom_id res chain seq x y z
N SER A 1 -18.61 -5.98 7.97
CA SER A 1 -18.29 -6.60 9.27
C SER A 1 -17.58 -5.58 10.16
N GLY A 2 -17.86 -5.58 11.46
CA GLY A 2 -17.23 -4.64 12.41
C GLY A 2 -15.77 -4.97 12.77
N GLU A 3 -15.07 -5.78 12.01
CA GLU A 3 -13.73 -6.30 12.34
C GLU A 3 -12.60 -5.66 11.53
N ASP A 4 -12.88 -5.25 10.31
CA ASP A 4 -11.88 -4.74 9.36
C ASP A 4 -12.10 -3.25 9.09
N VAL A 5 -11.15 -2.63 8.39
CA VAL A 5 -11.23 -1.24 7.92
C VAL A 5 -11.19 -1.23 6.40
N PHE A 6 -12.27 -0.70 5.80
CA PHE A 6 -12.35 -0.42 4.37
C PHE A 6 -12.69 1.06 4.20
N PHE A 7 -11.89 1.78 3.48
CA PHE A 7 -12.15 3.19 3.21
C PHE A 7 -11.60 3.60 1.85
N THR A 8 -12.03 4.76 1.41
CA THR A 8 -11.65 5.33 0.13
C THR A 8 -11.27 6.78 0.31
N ILE A 9 -10.17 7.19 -0.31
CA ILE A 9 -9.73 8.58 -0.38
C ILE A 9 -10.02 9.07 -1.80
N LEU A 10 -10.83 10.11 -1.91
CA LEU A 10 -11.11 10.80 -3.18
C LEU A 10 -10.19 12.02 -3.29
N LEU A 11 -9.41 12.08 -4.36
CA LEU A 11 -8.45 13.13 -4.62
C LEU A 11 -8.77 13.84 -5.95
N ARG A 12 -8.45 15.12 -6.03
CA ARG A 12 -8.45 15.88 -7.28
C ARG A 12 -7.10 16.58 -7.44
N PRO A 13 -6.06 15.78 -7.80
CA PRO A 13 -4.72 16.33 -7.92
C PRO A 13 -4.49 17.05 -9.25
N GLU A 14 -3.71 18.09 -9.21
CA GLU A 14 -3.09 18.67 -10.41
C GLU A 14 -1.74 17.98 -10.65
N LEU A 15 -1.78 16.82 -11.31
CA LEU A 15 -0.60 15.96 -11.57
C LEU A 15 -0.55 15.55 -13.04
N PRO A 16 0.66 15.33 -13.59
CA PRO A 16 0.83 14.60 -14.83
C PRO A 16 0.23 13.18 -14.74
N LEU A 17 -0.33 12.68 -15.85
CA LEU A 17 -1.01 11.38 -15.89
C LEU A 17 -0.10 10.21 -15.49
N ASP A 18 1.17 10.29 -15.87
CA ASP A 18 2.18 9.27 -15.54
C ASP A 18 2.53 9.21 -14.05
N CYS A 19 2.18 10.25 -13.29
CA CYS A 19 2.39 10.31 -11.84
C CYS A 19 1.28 9.63 -11.03
N VAL A 20 0.10 9.40 -11.61
CA VAL A 20 -1.08 8.91 -10.85
C VAL A 20 -0.85 7.53 -10.25
N SER A 21 -0.21 6.62 -10.98
CA SER A 21 0.09 5.26 -10.49
C SER A 21 0.97 5.27 -9.24
N MET A 22 1.83 6.29 -9.09
CA MET A 22 2.71 6.45 -7.92
C MET A 22 1.93 6.72 -6.61
N LEU A 23 0.69 7.22 -6.69
CA LEU A 23 -0.16 7.40 -5.52
C LEU A 23 -0.44 6.08 -4.78
N THR A 24 -0.44 4.95 -5.49
CA THR A 24 -0.51 3.62 -4.87
C THR A 24 0.67 3.38 -3.93
N LEU A 25 1.87 3.77 -4.36
CA LEU A 25 3.11 3.57 -3.60
C LEU A 25 3.19 4.53 -2.39
N VAL A 26 2.74 5.78 -2.59
CA VAL A 26 2.59 6.76 -1.48
C VAL A 26 1.61 6.22 -0.44
N ALA A 27 0.45 5.70 -0.87
CA ALA A 27 -0.53 5.10 0.04
C ALA A 27 0.04 3.87 0.76
N ALA A 28 0.81 3.02 0.06
CA ALA A 28 1.43 1.84 0.68
C ALA A 28 2.44 2.22 1.76
N SER A 29 3.25 3.26 1.55
CA SER A 29 4.17 3.81 2.56
C SER A 29 3.41 4.29 3.80
N ALA A 30 2.36 5.07 3.61
CA ALA A 30 1.55 5.62 4.71
C ALA A 30 0.81 4.53 5.51
N VAL A 31 0.26 3.53 4.81
CA VAL A 31 -0.41 2.38 5.46
C VAL A 31 0.61 1.58 6.26
N ALA A 32 1.79 1.31 5.71
CA ALA A 32 2.84 0.58 6.40
C ALA A 32 3.30 1.31 7.67
N GLU A 33 3.51 2.63 7.59
CA GLU A 33 3.86 3.46 8.75
C GLU A 33 2.79 3.43 9.84
N GLY A 34 1.51 3.60 9.45
CA GLY A 34 0.39 3.58 10.40
C GLY A 34 0.23 2.22 11.09
N ILE A 35 0.40 1.12 10.35
CA ILE A 35 0.37 -0.23 10.93
C ILE A 35 1.51 -0.42 11.92
N ASP A 36 2.75 -0.11 11.53
CA ASP A 36 3.91 -0.24 12.41
C ASP A 36 3.74 0.53 13.72
N LYS A 37 3.26 1.78 13.61
CA LYS A 37 3.07 2.68 14.75
C LYS A 37 2.03 2.15 15.74
N VAL A 38 0.93 1.60 15.24
CA VAL A 38 -0.18 1.13 16.07
C VAL A 38 0.07 -0.26 16.63
N THR A 39 0.75 -1.13 15.89
CA THR A 39 0.95 -2.52 16.29
C THR A 39 2.30 -2.78 16.95
N GLY A 40 3.26 -1.89 16.77
CA GLY A 40 4.67 -2.12 17.16
C GLY A 40 5.38 -3.19 16.30
N GLN A 41 4.75 -3.65 15.23
CA GLN A 41 5.30 -4.66 14.34
C GLN A 41 5.89 -4.00 13.09
N CYS A 42 6.86 -4.65 12.48
CA CYS A 42 7.45 -4.17 11.23
C CYS A 42 6.81 -4.89 10.05
N CYS A 43 5.80 -4.28 9.44
CA CYS A 43 5.21 -4.81 8.23
C CYS A 43 6.11 -4.54 7.01
N GLN A 44 5.87 -5.27 5.94
CA GLN A 44 6.59 -5.18 4.68
C GLN A 44 5.63 -4.81 3.55
N ILE A 45 6.19 -4.30 2.46
CA ILE A 45 5.43 -3.94 1.26
C ILE A 45 5.75 -4.97 0.17
N LYS A 46 4.72 -5.59 -0.40
CA LYS A 46 4.83 -6.36 -1.63
C LYS A 46 4.34 -5.48 -2.77
N TRP A 47 5.28 -5.04 -3.59
CA TRP A 47 5.01 -4.18 -4.74
C TRP A 47 3.95 -4.82 -5.67
N PRO A 48 3.01 -4.04 -6.22
CA PRO A 48 2.90 -2.57 -6.05
C PRO A 48 1.98 -2.12 -4.90
N ASN A 49 1.15 -2.98 -4.32
CA ASN A 49 -0.07 -2.53 -3.63
C ASN A 49 -0.50 -3.36 -2.43
N ASP A 50 0.34 -4.29 -1.95
CA ASP A 50 0.00 -5.17 -0.83
C ASP A 50 0.88 -4.90 0.38
N ILE A 51 0.30 -4.92 1.58
CA ILE A 51 1.04 -4.90 2.84
C ILE A 51 1.03 -6.31 3.45
N ILE A 52 2.20 -6.73 3.88
CA ILE A 52 2.49 -8.09 4.34
C ILE A 52 2.96 -8.08 5.79
N LEU A 53 2.43 -8.97 6.58
CA LEU A 53 2.95 -9.35 7.90
C LEU A 53 3.18 -10.86 7.93
N ASN A 54 4.35 -11.28 8.41
CA ASN A 54 4.71 -12.70 8.53
C ASN A 54 4.42 -13.50 7.25
N LYS A 55 4.78 -12.92 6.08
CA LYS A 55 4.58 -13.49 4.73
C LYS A 55 3.12 -13.59 4.28
N LYS A 56 2.14 -13.06 5.04
CA LYS A 56 0.72 -13.08 4.71
C LYS A 56 0.20 -11.66 4.49
N LYS A 57 -0.74 -11.51 3.56
CA LYS A 57 -1.34 -10.23 3.22
C LYS A 57 -2.27 -9.74 4.33
N VAL A 58 -2.06 -8.51 4.80
CA VAL A 58 -2.93 -7.82 5.76
C VAL A 58 -3.70 -6.66 5.14
N CYS A 59 -3.19 -6.07 4.06
CA CYS A 59 -3.84 -4.95 3.39
C CYS A 59 -3.65 -5.03 1.88
N GLY A 60 -4.66 -4.57 1.15
CA GLY A 60 -4.61 -4.32 -0.28
C GLY A 60 -5.03 -2.89 -0.59
N ILE A 61 -4.38 -2.30 -1.59
CA ILE A 61 -4.62 -0.92 -2.06
C ILE A 61 -4.98 -0.99 -3.54
N LEU A 62 -5.99 -0.23 -3.94
CA LEU A 62 -6.41 -0.09 -5.33
C LEU A 62 -6.54 1.39 -5.67
N THR A 63 -5.81 1.83 -6.69
CA THR A 63 -5.90 3.19 -7.19
C THR A 63 -6.55 3.18 -8.57
N GLU A 64 -7.62 3.95 -8.71
CA GLU A 64 -8.35 4.13 -9.95
C GLU A 64 -8.45 5.63 -10.26
N MET A 65 -8.47 5.99 -11.53
CA MET A 65 -8.66 7.38 -11.95
C MET A 65 -9.80 7.52 -12.96
N ASN A 66 -10.44 8.67 -12.94
CA ASN A 66 -11.35 9.10 -13.98
C ASN A 66 -10.75 10.32 -14.68
N MET A 67 -10.89 10.38 -16.00
CA MET A 67 -10.34 11.44 -16.83
C MET A 67 -11.45 12.27 -17.47
N GLU A 68 -11.21 13.55 -17.59
CA GLU A 68 -11.87 14.44 -18.54
C GLU A 68 -10.97 14.64 -19.77
N ILE A 69 -11.42 15.41 -20.77
CA ILE A 69 -10.83 15.44 -22.11
C ILE A 69 -9.29 15.57 -22.12
N ASP A 70 -8.67 16.33 -21.20
CA ASP A 70 -7.22 16.49 -21.13
C ASP A 70 -6.70 16.58 -19.67
N SER A 71 -7.49 16.13 -18.70
CA SER A 71 -7.15 16.27 -17.29
C SER A 71 -7.66 15.11 -16.42
N ILE A 72 -7.11 15.00 -15.24
CA ILE A 72 -7.59 14.08 -14.21
C ILE A 72 -8.84 14.70 -13.56
N ALA A 73 -9.99 14.06 -13.73
CA ALA A 73 -11.21 14.49 -13.03
C ALA A 73 -11.10 14.19 -11.53
N TYR A 74 -10.68 12.99 -11.22
CA TYR A 74 -10.40 12.56 -9.84
C TYR A 74 -9.61 11.23 -9.82
N VAL A 75 -8.99 10.98 -8.67
CA VAL A 75 -8.34 9.71 -8.34
C VAL A 75 -9.00 9.13 -7.09
N VAL A 76 -9.24 7.84 -7.10
CA VAL A 76 -9.82 7.09 -5.99
C VAL A 76 -8.77 6.11 -5.47
N VAL A 77 -8.40 6.21 -4.20
CA VAL A 77 -7.50 5.28 -3.54
C VAL A 77 -8.31 4.45 -2.53
N GLY A 78 -8.67 3.23 -2.91
CA GLY A 78 -9.34 2.27 -2.06
C GLY A 78 -8.34 1.49 -1.22
N ILE A 79 -8.59 1.38 0.09
CA ILE A 79 -7.70 0.68 1.04
C ILE A 79 -8.54 -0.28 1.87
N GLY A 80 -8.16 -1.56 1.87
CA GLY A 80 -8.78 -2.61 2.67
C GLY A 80 -7.78 -3.26 3.60
N ILE A 81 -8.02 -3.19 4.92
CA ILE A 81 -7.12 -3.70 5.95
C ILE A 81 -7.84 -4.76 6.79
N ASN A 82 -7.29 -5.95 6.87
CA ASN A 82 -7.71 -6.99 7.79
C ASN A 82 -7.22 -6.62 9.20
N VAL A 83 -8.10 -6.10 10.05
CA VAL A 83 -7.70 -5.57 11.36
C VAL A 83 -7.91 -6.59 12.47
N ASN A 84 -9.17 -6.90 12.79
CA ASN A 84 -9.50 -7.76 13.93
C ASN A 84 -10.10 -9.12 13.52
N ARG A 85 -10.18 -9.41 12.23
CA ARG A 85 -10.67 -10.69 11.72
C ARG A 85 -9.79 -11.84 12.18
N ILE A 86 -10.40 -12.91 12.69
CA ILE A 86 -9.70 -14.12 13.12
C ILE A 86 -9.86 -15.23 12.08
N ASN A 87 -11.05 -15.35 11.50
CA ASN A 87 -11.38 -16.45 10.61
C ASN A 87 -11.27 -16.01 9.15
N PHE A 88 -10.45 -16.71 8.40
CA PHE A 88 -10.33 -16.61 6.95
C PHE A 88 -10.85 -17.91 6.34
N GLY A 89 -11.54 -17.84 5.23
CA GLY A 89 -11.97 -19.05 4.51
C GLY A 89 -10.73 -19.90 4.13
N GLU A 90 -10.93 -21.22 4.04
CA GLU A 90 -9.84 -22.18 3.77
C GLU A 90 -9.00 -21.80 2.53
N GLU A 91 -9.65 -21.23 1.51
CA GLU A 91 -9.01 -20.82 0.25
C GLU A 91 -7.94 -19.72 0.42
N ILE A 92 -8.07 -18.86 1.44
CA ILE A 92 -7.17 -17.71 1.64
C ILE A 92 -6.43 -17.73 2.98
N ALA A 93 -6.69 -18.72 3.84
CA ALA A 93 -6.12 -18.79 5.19
C ALA A 93 -4.58 -18.87 5.19
N ASP A 94 -3.98 -19.40 4.12
CA ASP A 94 -2.54 -19.48 3.96
C ASP A 94 -1.92 -18.21 3.38
N MET A 95 -2.71 -17.37 2.72
CA MET A 95 -2.24 -16.15 2.02
C MET A 95 -2.57 -14.87 2.76
N ALA A 96 -3.59 -14.87 3.63
CA ALA A 96 -4.08 -13.69 4.33
C ALA A 96 -3.99 -13.85 5.85
N THR A 97 -3.81 -12.72 6.53
CA THR A 97 -3.84 -12.61 7.98
C THR A 97 -4.45 -11.28 8.40
N SER A 98 -4.56 -11.03 9.71
CA SER A 98 -5.00 -9.76 10.26
C SER A 98 -4.03 -9.22 11.29
N LEU A 99 -4.11 -7.92 11.56
CA LEU A 99 -3.29 -7.27 12.57
C LEU A 99 -3.46 -7.92 13.94
N LYS A 100 -4.70 -8.26 14.32
CA LYS A 100 -5.00 -8.98 15.57
C LYS A 100 -4.34 -10.35 15.65
N LYS A 101 -4.37 -11.14 14.57
CA LYS A 101 -3.75 -12.47 14.57
C LYS A 101 -2.25 -12.40 14.77
N GLU A 102 -1.62 -11.38 14.18
CA GLU A 102 -0.16 -11.22 14.23
C GLU A 102 0.31 -10.52 15.52
N SER A 103 -0.46 -9.59 16.06
CA SER A 103 -0.12 -8.86 17.30
C SER A 103 -0.61 -9.54 18.58
N GLY A 104 -1.59 -10.46 18.48
CA GLY A 104 -2.18 -11.15 19.62
C GLY A 104 -3.22 -10.35 20.42
N HIS A 105 -3.54 -9.11 20.00
CA HIS A 105 -4.52 -8.25 20.69
C HIS A 105 -5.41 -7.49 19.70
N ASN A 106 -6.54 -6.98 20.21
CA ASN A 106 -7.41 -6.13 19.40
C ASN A 106 -6.75 -4.81 19.06
N ILE A 107 -6.90 -4.39 17.81
CA ILE A 107 -6.44 -3.10 17.32
C ILE A 107 -7.63 -2.13 17.30
N GLU A 108 -7.45 -0.95 17.87
CA GLU A 108 -8.44 0.13 17.80
C GLU A 108 -8.45 0.73 16.38
N ARG A 109 -9.54 0.46 15.63
CA ARG A 109 -9.65 0.80 14.22
C ARG A 109 -9.63 2.28 13.94
N SER A 110 -10.20 3.09 14.83
CA SER A 110 -10.20 4.55 14.70
C SER A 110 -8.80 5.14 14.85
N VAL A 111 -8.00 4.60 15.77
CA VAL A 111 -6.60 4.99 15.96
C VAL A 111 -5.78 4.60 14.73
N LEU A 112 -5.93 3.37 14.24
CA LEU A 112 -5.25 2.92 13.03
C LEU A 112 -5.58 3.81 11.82
N LEU A 113 -6.86 4.09 11.60
CA LEU A 113 -7.31 4.93 10.50
C LEU A 113 -6.75 6.35 10.62
N SER A 114 -6.76 6.93 11.82
CA SER A 114 -6.21 8.27 12.08
C SER A 114 -4.71 8.35 11.78
N GLU A 115 -3.92 7.35 12.20
CA GLU A 115 -2.48 7.32 11.93
C GLU A 115 -2.17 7.17 10.44
N ILE A 116 -2.91 6.28 9.75
CA ILE A 116 -2.75 6.11 8.29
C ILE A 116 -3.11 7.39 7.54
N LEU A 117 -4.23 8.04 7.86
CA LEU A 117 -4.63 9.27 7.18
C LEU A 117 -3.66 10.42 7.46
N THR A 118 -3.16 10.52 8.68
CA THR A 118 -2.14 11.52 9.05
C THR A 118 -0.86 11.34 8.22
N ALA A 119 -0.36 10.11 8.14
CA ALA A 119 0.81 9.78 7.33
C ALA A 119 0.52 10.04 5.83
N PHE A 120 -0.63 9.57 5.34
CA PHE A 120 -1.00 9.72 3.93
C PHE A 120 -1.07 11.19 3.49
N PHE A 121 -1.75 12.06 4.24
CA PHE A 121 -1.88 13.47 3.82
C PHE A 121 -0.58 14.26 3.96
N ARG A 122 0.29 13.91 4.92
CA ARG A 122 1.66 14.42 4.97
C ARG A 122 2.43 14.04 3.70
N ASP A 123 2.42 12.77 3.34
CA ASP A 123 3.17 12.21 2.22
C ASP A 123 2.58 12.66 0.88
N TYR A 124 1.27 12.72 0.78
CA TYR A 124 0.58 13.23 -0.41
C TYR A 124 0.96 14.69 -0.71
N LYS A 125 1.01 15.55 0.30
CA LYS A 125 1.46 16.94 0.13
C LYS A 125 2.88 16.99 -0.41
N LEU A 126 3.79 16.21 0.15
CA LEU A 126 5.18 16.14 -0.29
C LEU A 126 5.30 15.59 -1.72
N PHE A 127 4.48 14.58 -2.05
CA PHE A 127 4.39 14.03 -3.41
C PHE A 127 3.89 15.06 -4.43
N LEU A 128 2.88 15.88 -4.10
CA LEU A 128 2.40 16.95 -4.98
C LEU A 128 3.49 17.99 -5.28
N GLU A 129 4.34 18.29 -4.30
CA GLU A 129 5.45 19.24 -4.46
C GLU A 129 6.57 18.70 -5.35
N LYS A 130 6.88 17.41 -5.26
CA LYS A 130 7.99 16.76 -5.97
C LYS A 130 7.59 16.14 -7.30
N GLN A 131 6.36 15.62 -7.38
CA GLN A 131 5.83 14.86 -8.51
C GLN A 131 6.68 13.61 -8.87
N ASP A 132 7.38 13.09 -7.89
CA ASP A 132 8.16 11.86 -7.95
C ASP A 132 8.22 11.17 -6.57
N LEU A 133 8.84 9.99 -6.53
CA LEU A 133 8.96 9.18 -5.31
C LEU A 133 10.27 9.41 -4.54
N SER A 134 11.11 10.37 -4.95
CA SER A 134 12.41 10.61 -4.31
C SER A 134 12.34 10.74 -2.78
N PRO A 135 11.31 11.37 -2.16
CA PRO A 135 11.23 11.48 -0.70
C PRO A 135 10.94 10.15 0.01
N PHE A 136 10.46 9.15 -0.72
CA PHE A 136 9.95 7.89 -0.15
C PHE A 136 10.88 6.70 -0.39
N LEU A 137 11.89 6.82 -1.27
CA LEU A 137 12.70 5.72 -1.77
C LEU A 137 13.36 4.91 -0.64
N ASP A 138 14.02 5.58 0.30
CA ASP A 138 14.74 4.90 1.38
C ASP A 138 13.78 4.10 2.26
N TYR A 139 12.66 4.69 2.64
CA TYR A 139 11.65 4.03 3.46
C TYR A 139 11.00 2.88 2.73
N TYR A 140 10.55 3.12 1.48
CA TYR A 140 9.84 2.12 0.69
C TYR A 140 10.73 0.92 0.37
N ASN A 141 11.95 1.15 -0.14
CA ASN A 141 12.88 0.09 -0.50
C ASN A 141 13.31 -0.74 0.71
N LYS A 142 13.47 -0.12 1.88
CA LYS A 142 13.75 -0.84 3.13
C LYS A 142 12.62 -1.80 3.54
N LYS A 143 11.38 -1.47 3.18
CA LYS A 143 10.20 -2.29 3.50
C LYS A 143 9.81 -3.29 2.41
N LEU A 144 10.39 -3.16 1.23
CA LEU A 144 10.02 -3.96 0.07
C LEU A 144 10.50 -5.40 0.20
N VAL A 145 9.58 -6.38 0.14
CA VAL A 145 9.91 -7.81 0.26
C VAL A 145 10.67 -8.37 -0.95
N ASN A 146 10.61 -7.66 -2.08
CA ASN A 146 11.15 -8.15 -3.35
C ASN A 146 12.63 -7.81 -3.57
N VAL A 147 13.21 -6.87 -2.80
CA VAL A 147 14.61 -6.44 -2.98
C VAL A 147 15.56 -7.62 -2.81
N ASP A 148 16.53 -7.72 -3.73
CA ASP A 148 17.53 -8.79 -3.80
C ASP A 148 16.97 -10.21 -4.00
N HIS A 149 15.68 -10.32 -4.38
CA HIS A 149 15.06 -11.60 -4.71
C HIS A 149 14.81 -11.73 -6.21
N GLU A 150 14.84 -12.97 -6.68
CA GLU A 150 14.39 -13.27 -8.04
C GLU A 150 12.88 -13.05 -8.14
N VAL A 151 12.47 -12.30 -9.14
CA VAL A 151 11.07 -12.04 -9.47
C VAL A 151 10.79 -12.46 -10.90
N LYS A 152 9.60 -13.00 -11.10
CA LYS A 152 9.09 -13.38 -12.42
C LYS A 152 8.27 -12.24 -12.97
N ILE A 153 8.75 -11.64 -14.05
CA ILE A 153 8.04 -10.61 -14.80
C ILE A 153 7.23 -11.33 -15.88
N ILE A 154 5.91 -11.26 -15.76
CA ILE A 154 4.98 -11.88 -16.71
C ILE A 154 4.47 -10.80 -17.66
N LYS A 155 4.87 -10.89 -18.93
CA LYS A 155 4.32 -10.13 -20.05
C LYS A 155 3.42 -11.05 -20.86
N LYS A 156 2.61 -10.48 -21.77
CA LYS A 156 1.56 -11.18 -22.50
C LYS A 156 2.02 -12.48 -23.17
N ASP A 157 3.26 -12.54 -23.65
CA ASP A 157 3.83 -13.70 -24.37
C ASP A 157 5.25 -14.07 -23.89
N GLU A 158 5.70 -13.54 -22.75
CA GLU A 158 7.07 -13.72 -22.26
C GLU A 158 7.12 -13.76 -20.73
N GLU A 159 7.90 -14.69 -20.20
CA GLU A 159 8.25 -14.76 -18.78
C GLU A 159 9.76 -14.47 -18.64
N ILE A 160 10.08 -13.47 -17.83
CA ILE A 160 11.47 -13.07 -17.62
C ILE A 160 11.76 -13.16 -16.12
N ILE A 161 12.83 -13.86 -15.76
CA ILE A 161 13.34 -13.88 -14.39
C ILE A 161 14.41 -12.81 -14.26
N ARG A 162 14.29 -11.95 -13.24
CA ARG A 162 15.24 -10.88 -12.89
C ARG A 162 15.34 -10.72 -11.38
N THR A 163 16.45 -10.17 -10.92
CA THR A 163 16.59 -9.72 -9.53
C THR A 163 15.95 -8.36 -9.38
N ALA A 164 15.07 -8.21 -8.38
CA ALA A 164 14.47 -6.91 -8.07
C ALA A 164 15.46 -6.06 -7.28
N LEU A 165 15.72 -4.84 -7.74
CA LEU A 165 16.65 -3.91 -7.10
C LEU A 165 15.94 -2.85 -6.23
N GLY A 166 14.61 -2.85 -6.23
CA GLY A 166 13.78 -1.84 -5.56
C GLY A 166 13.01 -1.00 -6.56
N ILE A 167 12.43 0.09 -6.05
CA ILE A 167 11.80 1.13 -6.87
C ILE A 167 12.75 2.30 -7.08
N ASN A 168 12.55 3.02 -8.17
CA ASN A 168 13.19 4.30 -8.44
C ASN A 168 12.20 5.48 -8.25
N GLU A 169 12.59 6.67 -8.64
CA GLU A 169 11.79 7.89 -8.52
C GLU A 169 10.45 7.84 -9.28
N ARG A 170 10.29 6.88 -10.20
CA ARG A 170 9.07 6.68 -10.99
C ARG A 170 8.26 5.42 -10.59
N GLY A 171 8.76 4.60 -9.63
CA GLY A 171 8.08 3.43 -9.07
C GLY A 171 8.47 2.08 -9.65
#